data_68469a1a45384c88bd21505e56652274
#
_entry.id   68469a1a45384c88bd21505e56652274
#
_cell.length_a   1.000
_cell.length_b   1.000
_cell.length_c   1.000
_cell.angle_alpha   90.00
_cell.angle_beta   90.00
_cell.angle_gamma   90.00
#
_symmetry.space_group_name_H-M   'P 1'
#
loop_
_entity.id
_entity.type
_entity.pdbx_description
1 polymer ?
#
loop_
_entity_poly.entity_id
_entity_poly.type
_entity_poly.pdbx_seq_one_letter_code
_entity_poly.pdbx_strand_id
1 'polypeptide(L)'
;LNQLDRQQQGKEAFPSLMCIDSQSVKLTPMIYEHRGTDAHKKVNGRKRQLLVDTDGHIWRVLTHGANLHDGVAACAIIEASLTITQRLKKILGDEAYAATFALKAAEAGFEFERASKPESAKGFVPIAKRWVVERTIAWTNFFRRIVKDYEYTVLSSESWVLLANTTIVLQRLFPNSE
;
A
#
# COMPACT_ATOMS: atom_id res chain seq x y z
N LEU A 1 11.24 -9.24 8.66
CA LEU A 1 11.77 -9.58 7.34
C LEU A 1 12.10 -8.33 6.51
N ASN A 2 11.19 -7.36 6.37
CA ASN A 2 11.44 -6.12 5.61
C ASN A 2 12.73 -5.42 6.07
N GLN A 3 12.96 -5.31 7.39
CA GLN A 3 14.17 -4.71 7.94
C GLN A 3 15.43 -5.49 7.55
N LEU A 4 15.36 -6.82 7.62
CA LEU A 4 16.48 -7.69 7.27
C LEU A 4 16.85 -7.56 5.79
N ASP A 5 15.87 -7.61 4.88
CA ASP A 5 16.13 -7.44 3.44
C ASP A 5 16.74 -6.07 3.13
N ARG A 6 16.25 -5.00 3.77
CA ARG A 6 16.83 -3.67 3.63
C ARG A 6 18.27 -3.62 4.10
N GLN A 7 18.57 -4.21 5.26
CA GLN A 7 19.92 -4.23 5.81
C GLN A 7 20.89 -5.04 4.94
N GLN A 8 20.46 -6.18 4.36
CA GLN A 8 21.24 -6.93 3.40
C GLN A 8 21.56 -6.13 2.13
N GLN A 9 20.69 -5.19 1.76
CA GLN A 9 20.92 -4.25 0.65
C GLN A 9 21.74 -3.02 1.04
N GLY A 10 22.34 -2.98 2.22
CA GLY A 10 23.12 -1.85 2.72
C GLY A 10 22.28 -0.61 3.09
N LYS A 11 21.00 -0.78 3.34
CA LYS A 11 20.08 0.28 3.71
C LYS A 11 19.76 0.26 5.21
N GLU A 12 19.29 1.38 5.69
CA GLU A 12 18.76 1.46 7.05
C GLU A 12 17.53 0.55 7.25
N ALA A 13 17.40 -0.09 8.41
CA ALA A 13 16.31 -1.01 8.74
C ALA A 13 14.92 -0.40 8.52
N PHE A 14 14.74 0.87 8.90
CA PHE A 14 13.50 1.60 8.70
C PHE A 14 13.60 2.58 7.52
N PRO A 15 12.57 2.68 6.65
CA PRO A 15 12.55 3.62 5.55
C PRO A 15 12.31 5.07 6.03
N SER A 16 12.88 6.03 5.32
CA SER A 16 12.59 7.46 5.50
C SER A 16 11.54 7.99 4.52
N LEU A 17 11.23 7.22 3.49
CA LEU A 17 10.26 7.51 2.43
C LEU A 17 9.40 6.28 2.18
N MET A 18 8.09 6.49 2.10
CA MET A 18 7.12 5.48 1.70
C MET A 18 6.18 6.02 0.62
N CYS A 19 5.51 5.12 -0.07
CA CYS A 19 4.47 5.42 -1.04
C CYS A 19 3.15 4.82 -0.57
N ILE A 20 2.04 5.55 -0.76
CA ILE A 20 0.70 5.07 -0.48
C ILE A 20 -0.11 4.96 -1.78
N ASP A 21 -0.87 3.89 -1.91
CA ASP A 21 -1.84 3.69 -3.00
C ASP A 21 -2.91 2.69 -2.57
N SER A 22 -4.00 2.60 -3.35
CA SER A 22 -5.13 1.73 -3.06
C SER A 22 -5.45 0.75 -4.18
N GLN A 23 -5.88 -0.44 -3.79
CA GLN A 23 -6.41 -1.45 -4.70
C GLN A 23 -7.85 -1.80 -4.33
N SER A 24 -8.80 -1.58 -5.26
CA SER A 24 -10.16 -2.09 -5.12
C SER A 24 -10.22 -3.54 -5.58
N VAL A 25 -10.78 -4.42 -4.75
CA VAL A 25 -10.90 -5.85 -5.01
C VAL A 25 -12.34 -6.32 -4.86
N LYS A 26 -12.77 -7.22 -5.75
CA LYS A 26 -14.10 -7.84 -5.64
C LYS A 26 -14.16 -8.71 -4.41
N LEU A 27 -15.25 -8.59 -3.64
CA LEU A 27 -15.56 -9.45 -2.51
C LEU A 27 -16.47 -10.60 -2.94
N THR A 28 -16.21 -11.78 -2.40
CA THR A 28 -17.05 -12.96 -2.64
C THR A 28 -18.51 -12.70 -2.18
N PRO A 29 -19.54 -13.20 -2.87
CA PRO A 29 -20.91 -13.18 -2.39
C PRO A 29 -21.02 -13.74 -0.96
N MET A 30 -22.05 -13.34 -0.22
CA MET A 30 -22.32 -13.77 1.16
C MET A 30 -21.36 -13.24 2.24
N ILE A 31 -20.40 -12.39 1.89
CA ILE A 31 -19.56 -11.69 2.85
C ILE A 31 -19.96 -10.22 2.83
N TYR A 32 -20.30 -9.68 4.00
CA TYR A 32 -20.87 -8.33 4.13
C TYR A 32 -19.98 -7.37 4.91
N GLU A 33 -19.06 -7.89 5.71
CA GLU A 33 -18.14 -7.05 6.49
C GLU A 33 -17.32 -6.11 5.58
N HIS A 34 -17.48 -4.82 5.80
CA HIS A 34 -16.83 -3.77 5.00
C HIS A 34 -17.05 -3.92 3.48
N ARG A 35 -18.22 -4.38 3.05
CA ARG A 35 -18.60 -4.36 1.64
C ARG A 35 -19.01 -2.96 1.23
N GLY A 36 -18.48 -2.50 0.09
CA GLY A 36 -18.88 -1.24 -0.52
C GLY A 36 -18.71 -1.28 -2.03
N THR A 37 -19.16 -0.24 -2.72
CA THR A 37 -18.99 -0.12 -4.17
C THR A 37 -18.11 1.06 -4.51
N ASP A 38 -16.97 0.79 -5.13
CA ASP A 38 -16.16 1.81 -5.80
C ASP A 38 -16.85 2.16 -7.12
N ALA A 39 -17.54 3.30 -7.15
CA ALA A 39 -18.29 3.72 -8.32
C ALA A 39 -17.38 4.05 -9.51
N HIS A 40 -16.17 4.53 -9.26
CA HIS A 40 -15.21 4.90 -10.30
C HIS A 40 -14.63 3.67 -10.99
N LYS A 41 -14.16 2.70 -10.22
CA LYS A 41 -13.60 1.43 -10.73
C LYS A 41 -14.68 0.36 -11.02
N LYS A 42 -15.95 0.63 -10.69
CA LYS A 42 -17.09 -0.31 -10.81
C LYS A 42 -16.84 -1.65 -10.11
N VAL A 43 -16.23 -1.59 -8.92
CA VAL A 43 -15.91 -2.76 -8.11
C VAL A 43 -16.80 -2.79 -6.88
N ASN A 44 -17.60 -3.84 -6.71
CA ASN A 44 -18.31 -4.13 -5.48
C ASN A 44 -17.46 -5.05 -4.60
N GLY A 45 -16.97 -4.51 -3.48
CA GLY A 45 -16.06 -5.26 -2.61
C GLY A 45 -15.38 -4.40 -1.56
N ARG A 46 -14.09 -4.62 -1.41
CA ARG A 46 -13.23 -3.91 -0.46
C ARG A 46 -12.16 -3.12 -1.19
N LYS A 47 -11.58 -2.17 -0.49
CA LYS A 47 -10.41 -1.42 -0.93
C LYS A 47 -9.28 -1.62 0.08
N ARG A 48 -8.09 -1.92 -0.42
CA ARG A 48 -6.88 -2.13 0.37
C ARG A 48 -5.96 -0.95 0.17
N GLN A 49 -5.67 -0.22 1.22
CA GLN A 49 -4.63 0.82 1.25
C GLN A 49 -3.30 0.15 1.59
N LEU A 50 -2.26 0.40 0.82
CA LEU A 50 -0.93 -0.14 1.04
C LEU A 50 0.07 0.99 1.28
N LEU A 51 0.84 0.88 2.35
CA LEU A 51 1.99 1.73 2.61
C LEU A 51 3.26 0.93 2.35
N VAL A 52 4.03 1.35 1.35
CA VAL A 52 5.12 0.59 0.75
C VAL A 52 6.39 1.44 0.75
N ASP A 53 7.54 0.85 1.05
CA ASP A 53 8.81 1.56 0.92
C ASP A 53 9.36 1.56 -0.52
N THR A 54 10.52 2.18 -0.71
CA THR A 54 11.18 2.31 -2.03
C THR A 54 11.64 0.99 -2.64
N ASP A 55 11.65 -0.10 -1.89
CA ASP A 55 12.04 -1.43 -2.36
C ASP A 55 10.85 -2.33 -2.66
N GLY A 56 9.64 -1.85 -2.31
CA GLY A 56 8.40 -2.57 -2.52
C GLY A 56 7.99 -3.43 -1.33
N HIS A 57 8.59 -3.24 -0.16
CA HIS A 57 8.12 -3.90 1.05
C HIS A 57 6.83 -3.26 1.55
N ILE A 58 5.83 -4.07 1.81
CA ILE A 58 4.58 -3.60 2.44
C ILE A 58 4.82 -3.45 3.95
N TRP A 59 4.69 -2.24 4.45
CA TRP A 59 4.83 -1.93 5.87
C TRP A 59 3.50 -1.89 6.59
N ARG A 60 2.45 -1.47 5.88
CA ARG A 60 1.07 -1.48 6.38
C ARG A 60 0.09 -1.81 5.26
N VAL A 61 -0.96 -2.47 5.67
CA VAL A 61 -2.16 -2.71 4.88
C VAL A 61 -3.34 -2.28 5.73
N LEU A 62 -4.32 -1.65 5.12
CA LEU A 62 -5.60 -1.31 5.73
C LEU A 62 -6.71 -1.65 4.74
N THR A 63 -7.64 -2.49 5.15
CA THR A 63 -8.78 -2.91 4.32
C THR A 63 -10.08 -2.29 4.82
N HIS A 64 -10.86 -1.70 3.91
CA HIS A 64 -12.13 -1.06 4.22
C HIS A 64 -13.13 -1.24 3.06
N GLY A 65 -14.37 -0.76 3.23
CA GLY A 65 -15.38 -0.79 2.16
C GLY A 65 -14.93 0.03 0.95
N ALA A 66 -15.13 -0.52 -0.25
CA ALA A 66 -14.66 0.12 -1.48
C ALA A 66 -15.35 1.46 -1.80
N ASN A 67 -16.46 1.78 -1.13
CA ASN A 67 -17.17 3.06 -1.26
C ASN A 67 -16.50 4.24 -0.53
N LEU A 68 -15.55 3.98 0.36
CA LEU A 68 -14.88 5.05 1.10
C LEU A 68 -13.83 5.73 0.23
N HIS A 69 -13.71 7.06 0.38
CA HIS A 69 -12.70 7.85 -0.31
C HIS A 69 -11.30 7.52 0.23
N ASP A 70 -10.33 7.38 -0.68
CA ASP A 70 -8.97 6.93 -0.35
C ASP A 70 -8.31 7.80 0.73
N GLY A 71 -8.28 9.11 0.54
CA GLY A 71 -7.63 10.02 1.46
C GLY A 71 -8.27 10.07 2.86
N VAL A 72 -9.57 9.79 2.98
CA VAL A 72 -10.25 9.73 4.29
C VAL A 72 -9.97 8.41 4.99
N ALA A 73 -10.16 7.30 4.28
CA ALA A 73 -9.97 5.97 4.85
C ALA A 73 -8.52 5.69 5.23
N ALA A 74 -7.57 6.21 4.45
CA ALA A 74 -6.15 6.03 4.70
C ALA A 74 -5.62 6.73 5.96
N CYS A 75 -6.36 7.68 6.55
CA CYS A 75 -5.92 8.37 7.78
C CYS A 75 -5.60 7.38 8.91
N ALA A 76 -6.34 6.28 9.02
CA ALA A 76 -6.08 5.25 10.03
C ALA A 76 -4.72 4.53 9.84
N ILE A 77 -4.18 4.52 8.62
CA ILE A 77 -2.87 3.89 8.36
C ILE A 77 -1.72 4.72 8.98
N ILE A 78 -1.90 6.03 9.11
CA ILE A 78 -0.91 6.92 9.74
C ILE A 78 -0.75 6.55 11.21
N GLU A 79 -1.86 6.45 11.95
CA GLU A 79 -1.86 6.10 13.37
C GLU A 79 -1.23 4.74 13.62
N ALA A 80 -1.58 3.75 12.80
CA ALA A 80 -0.98 2.41 12.84
C ALA A 80 0.50 2.40 12.48
N SER A 81 1.01 3.43 11.80
CA SER A 81 2.41 3.51 11.35
C SER A 81 3.35 4.15 12.37
N LEU A 82 2.85 4.95 13.31
CA LEU A 82 3.66 5.67 14.29
C LEU A 82 4.59 4.76 15.11
N THR A 83 4.17 3.53 15.37
CA THR A 83 4.91 2.56 16.19
C THR A 83 6.05 1.85 15.46
N ILE A 84 6.05 1.86 14.11
CA ILE A 84 6.99 1.07 13.29
C ILE A 84 7.88 1.90 12.39
N THR A 85 7.70 3.21 12.35
CA THR A 85 8.38 4.07 11.38
C THR A 85 9.17 5.19 12.05
N GLN A 86 10.10 4.82 12.91
CA GLN A 86 10.96 5.77 13.65
C GLN A 86 11.74 6.75 12.76
N ARG A 87 11.97 6.40 11.47
CA ARG A 87 12.71 7.21 10.50
C ARG A 87 11.84 7.82 9.40
N LEU A 88 10.55 7.50 9.32
CA LEU A 88 9.69 8.00 8.26
C LEU A 88 9.61 9.53 8.33
N LYS A 89 9.92 10.17 7.22
CA LYS A 89 9.86 11.61 7.05
C LYS A 89 8.83 12.02 6.01
N LYS A 90 8.69 11.22 4.95
CA LYS A 90 7.88 11.59 3.78
C LYS A 90 7.04 10.42 3.28
N ILE A 91 5.81 10.74 2.87
CA ILE A 91 4.89 9.82 2.19
C ILE A 91 4.52 10.41 0.83
N LEU A 92 4.70 9.62 -0.24
CA LEU A 92 4.25 9.96 -1.60
C LEU A 92 2.89 9.31 -1.87
N GLY A 93 1.97 10.05 -2.47
CA GLY A 93 0.67 9.53 -2.90
C GLY A 93 0.14 10.28 -4.13
N ASP A 94 -1.00 9.89 -4.64
CA ASP A 94 -1.68 10.60 -5.72
C ASP A 94 -2.58 11.74 -5.18
N GLU A 95 -3.34 12.36 -6.09
CA GLU A 95 -4.25 13.47 -5.78
C GLU A 95 -5.30 13.11 -4.72
N ALA A 96 -5.75 11.85 -4.68
CA ALA A 96 -6.79 11.41 -3.74
C ALA A 96 -6.36 11.57 -2.26
N TYR A 97 -5.05 11.59 -2.01
CA TYR A 97 -4.47 11.75 -0.67
C TYR A 97 -4.09 13.21 -0.33
N ALA A 98 -4.14 14.13 -1.29
CA ALA A 98 -3.60 15.49 -1.14
C ALA A 98 -4.37 16.40 -0.17
N ALA A 99 -5.56 16.01 0.27
CA ALA A 99 -6.37 16.79 1.21
C ALA A 99 -6.31 16.22 2.64
N THR A 100 -7.32 15.47 3.05
CA THR A 100 -7.49 15.00 4.43
C THR A 100 -6.29 14.15 4.91
N PHE A 101 -5.78 13.26 4.07
CA PHE A 101 -4.62 12.45 4.42
C PHE A 101 -3.36 13.28 4.62
N ALA A 102 -3.11 14.27 3.74
CA ALA A 102 -1.95 15.16 3.85
C ALA A 102 -1.95 15.96 5.16
N LEU A 103 -3.12 16.47 5.58
CA LEU A 103 -3.27 17.17 6.85
C LEU A 103 -2.96 16.23 8.03
N LYS A 104 -3.53 15.02 8.01
CA LYS A 104 -3.30 14.01 9.07
C LYS A 104 -1.84 13.56 9.13
N ALA A 105 -1.18 13.42 7.97
CA ALA A 105 0.25 13.12 7.90
C ALA A 105 1.10 14.24 8.53
N ALA A 106 0.79 15.50 8.24
CA ALA A 106 1.47 16.64 8.81
C ALA A 106 1.29 16.73 10.34
N GLU A 107 0.08 16.48 10.86
CA GLU A 107 -0.18 16.39 12.31
C GLU A 107 0.67 15.30 12.99
N ALA A 108 0.93 14.21 12.28
CA ALA A 108 1.77 13.12 12.75
C ALA A 108 3.29 13.34 12.54
N GLY A 109 3.68 14.48 11.96
CA GLY A 109 5.08 14.85 11.72
C GLY A 109 5.66 14.30 10.41
N PHE A 110 4.81 13.82 9.47
CA PHE A 110 5.23 13.34 8.15
C PHE A 110 4.94 14.39 7.07
N GLU A 111 5.88 14.59 6.16
CA GLU A 111 5.64 15.35 4.95
C GLU A 111 4.86 14.50 3.94
N PHE A 112 3.75 15.03 3.42
CA PHE A 112 3.08 14.43 2.27
C PHE A 112 3.48 15.17 1.00
N GLU A 113 3.89 14.43 -0.02
CA GLU A 113 4.18 14.97 -1.34
C GLU A 113 3.30 14.30 -2.39
N ARG A 114 2.55 15.12 -3.11
CA ARG A 114 1.78 14.65 -4.25
C ARG A 114 2.73 14.30 -5.40
N ALA A 115 2.75 13.04 -5.77
CA ALA A 115 3.46 12.57 -6.94
C ALA A 115 2.75 13.04 -8.22
N SER A 116 3.22 14.15 -8.80
CA SER A 116 2.72 14.70 -10.05
C SER A 116 3.67 14.41 -11.21
N LYS A 117 3.11 14.28 -12.42
CA LYS A 117 3.93 14.29 -13.65
C LYS A 117 4.53 15.68 -13.84
N PRO A 118 5.78 15.81 -14.30
CA PRO A 118 6.30 17.08 -14.76
C PRO A 118 5.39 17.65 -15.86
N GLU A 119 5.06 18.93 -15.81
CA GLU A 119 4.17 19.59 -16.79
C GLU A 119 4.65 19.46 -18.24
N SER A 120 5.95 19.31 -18.43
CA SER A 120 6.59 19.11 -19.74
C SER A 120 6.52 17.67 -20.28
N ALA A 121 6.05 16.71 -19.51
CA ALA A 121 6.11 15.30 -19.87
C ALA A 121 4.98 14.89 -20.81
N LYS A 122 5.32 14.59 -22.07
CA LYS A 122 4.42 13.94 -23.04
C LYS A 122 4.56 12.42 -22.95
N GLY A 123 3.43 11.72 -22.84
CA GLY A 123 3.38 10.25 -22.78
C GLY A 123 3.47 9.65 -21.37
N PHE A 124 3.77 8.35 -21.28
CA PHE A 124 3.94 7.64 -20.01
C PHE A 124 5.32 7.97 -19.43
N VAL A 125 5.34 8.74 -18.35
CA VAL A 125 6.57 8.99 -17.56
C VAL A 125 6.35 8.38 -16.17
N PRO A 126 7.18 7.39 -15.79
CA PRO A 126 7.15 6.86 -14.43
C PRO A 126 7.47 7.99 -13.45
N ILE A 127 6.53 8.30 -12.57
CA ILE A 127 6.79 9.25 -11.50
C ILE A 127 7.79 8.61 -10.55
N ALA A 128 8.96 9.24 -10.42
CA ALA A 128 10.05 8.72 -9.63
C ALA A 128 9.57 8.25 -8.25
N LYS A 129 9.80 6.98 -7.94
CA LYS A 129 9.48 6.28 -6.68
C LYS A 129 8.01 5.87 -6.50
N ARG A 130 6.99 6.56 -7.02
CA ARG A 130 5.57 6.15 -6.83
C ARG A 130 5.23 4.85 -7.57
N TRP A 131 5.79 4.59 -8.75
CA TRP A 131 5.58 3.35 -9.49
C TRP A 131 5.85 2.08 -8.66
N VAL A 132 6.62 2.21 -7.56
CA VAL A 132 6.97 1.08 -6.70
C VAL A 132 5.73 0.49 -6.02
N VAL A 133 4.81 1.32 -5.53
CA VAL A 133 3.57 0.80 -4.91
C VAL A 133 2.67 0.13 -5.95
N GLU A 134 2.58 0.69 -7.16
CA GLU A 134 1.84 0.08 -8.28
C GLU A 134 2.44 -1.29 -8.66
N ARG A 135 3.77 -1.37 -8.76
CA ARG A 135 4.50 -2.62 -8.97
C ARG A 135 4.23 -3.64 -7.85
N THR A 136 4.27 -3.20 -6.60
CA THR A 136 4.01 -4.07 -5.45
C THR A 136 2.59 -4.62 -5.50
N ILE A 137 1.60 -3.80 -5.81
CA ILE A 137 0.22 -4.24 -6.04
C ILE A 137 0.17 -5.27 -7.18
N ALA A 138 0.86 -5.02 -8.29
CA ALA A 138 0.90 -5.95 -9.41
C ALA A 138 1.53 -7.31 -9.00
N TRP A 139 2.62 -7.29 -8.24
CA TRP A 139 3.27 -8.52 -7.77
C TRP A 139 2.43 -9.30 -6.76
N THR A 140 1.70 -8.64 -5.87
CA THR A 140 0.78 -9.33 -4.97
C THR A 140 -0.35 -10.03 -5.73
N ASN A 141 -0.74 -9.56 -6.92
CA ASN A 141 -1.76 -10.19 -7.74
C ASN A 141 -1.32 -11.55 -8.35
N PHE A 142 -0.04 -11.92 -8.30
CA PHE A 142 0.38 -13.29 -8.60
C PHE A 142 -0.08 -14.31 -7.55
N PHE A 143 -0.46 -13.84 -6.36
CA PHE A 143 -1.03 -14.69 -5.32
C PHE A 143 -2.53 -14.80 -5.49
N ARG A 144 -3.00 -15.97 -5.86
CA ARG A 144 -4.39 -16.26 -6.24
C ARG A 144 -5.44 -15.74 -5.25
N ARG A 145 -5.16 -15.81 -3.93
CA ARG A 145 -6.10 -15.36 -2.90
C ARG A 145 -6.20 -13.84 -2.75
N ILE A 146 -5.34 -13.10 -3.42
CA ILE A 146 -5.33 -11.62 -3.35
C ILE A 146 -6.15 -10.99 -4.48
N VAL A 147 -6.20 -11.64 -5.65
CA VAL A 147 -6.88 -11.11 -6.85
C VAL A 147 -8.38 -10.86 -6.61
N LYS A 148 -8.99 -11.70 -5.78
CA LYS A 148 -10.36 -11.55 -5.29
C LYS A 148 -10.38 -11.82 -3.79
N ASP A 149 -11.14 -11.03 -3.04
CA ASP A 149 -11.24 -11.20 -1.60
C ASP A 149 -12.27 -12.29 -1.26
N TYR A 150 -11.79 -13.34 -0.61
CA TYR A 150 -12.57 -14.48 -0.14
C TYR A 150 -12.70 -14.49 1.39
N GLU A 151 -12.12 -13.50 2.04
CA GLU A 151 -11.94 -13.52 3.47
C GLU A 151 -13.15 -12.93 4.18
N TYR A 152 -13.62 -13.61 5.21
CA TYR A 152 -14.78 -13.18 5.96
C TYR A 152 -14.53 -11.86 6.67
N THR A 153 -13.35 -11.72 7.30
CA THR A 153 -12.94 -10.52 8.02
C THR A 153 -11.90 -9.70 7.26
N VAL A 154 -11.85 -8.39 7.51
CA VAL A 154 -10.80 -7.52 6.97
C VAL A 154 -9.42 -7.92 7.49
N LEU A 155 -9.32 -8.37 8.75
CA LEU A 155 -8.07 -8.81 9.35
C LEU A 155 -7.48 -10.02 8.59
N SER A 156 -8.30 -10.99 8.21
CA SER A 156 -7.87 -12.12 7.37
C SER A 156 -7.43 -11.67 6.00
N SER A 157 -8.15 -10.71 5.39
CA SER A 157 -7.79 -10.13 4.09
C SER A 157 -6.41 -9.46 4.13
N GLU A 158 -6.15 -8.66 5.15
CA GLU A 158 -4.85 -8.00 5.39
C GLU A 158 -3.73 -9.01 5.63
N SER A 159 -4.00 -10.06 6.41
CA SER A 159 -3.05 -11.13 6.70
C SER A 159 -2.57 -11.84 5.44
N TRP A 160 -3.45 -12.08 4.46
CA TRP A 160 -3.07 -12.67 3.17
C TRP A 160 -2.17 -11.74 2.35
N VAL A 161 -2.40 -10.43 2.37
CA VAL A 161 -1.52 -9.47 1.70
C VAL A 161 -0.14 -9.44 2.35
N LEU A 162 -0.09 -9.46 3.69
CA LEU A 162 1.18 -9.51 4.43
C LEU A 162 1.91 -10.84 4.20
N LEU A 163 1.20 -11.97 4.09
CA LEU A 163 1.79 -13.26 3.76
C LEU A 163 2.40 -13.27 2.35
N ALA A 164 1.72 -12.66 1.38
CA ALA A 164 2.27 -12.48 0.03
C ALA A 164 3.57 -11.63 0.05
N ASN A 165 3.57 -10.51 0.79
CA ASN A 165 4.78 -9.72 0.99
C ASN A 165 5.89 -10.56 1.64
N THR A 166 5.57 -11.32 2.68
CA THR A 166 6.51 -12.22 3.35
C THR A 166 7.14 -13.21 2.37
N THR A 167 6.33 -13.83 1.51
CA THR A 167 6.81 -14.77 0.50
C THR A 167 7.76 -14.10 -0.50
N ILE A 168 7.42 -12.91 -0.99
CA ILE A 168 8.27 -12.13 -1.91
C ILE A 168 9.61 -11.78 -1.24
N VAL A 169 9.58 -11.34 0.01
CA VAL A 169 10.79 -10.96 0.75
C VAL A 169 11.66 -12.19 1.05
N LEU A 170 11.07 -13.31 1.43
CA LEU A 170 11.81 -14.56 1.64
C LEU A 170 12.53 -15.04 0.38
N GLN A 171 11.88 -14.96 -0.78
CA GLN A 171 12.50 -15.30 -2.06
C GLN A 171 13.71 -14.41 -2.42
N ARG A 172 13.72 -13.16 -1.95
CA ARG A 172 14.89 -12.27 -2.11
C ARG A 172 16.02 -12.60 -1.13
N LEU A 173 15.65 -12.86 0.13
CA LEU A 173 16.60 -13.18 1.19
C LEU A 173 17.28 -14.54 0.97
N PHE A 174 16.53 -15.50 0.44
CA PHE A 174 16.96 -16.86 0.21
C PHE A 174 16.61 -17.28 -1.23
N PRO A 175 17.31 -16.73 -2.24
CA PRO A 175 17.09 -17.14 -3.62
C PRO A 175 17.43 -18.62 -3.74
N ASN A 176 16.57 -19.40 -4.41
CA ASN A 176 16.85 -20.79 -4.70
C ASN A 176 18.20 -20.86 -5.42
N SER A 177 19.16 -21.57 -4.85
CA SER A 177 20.36 -21.97 -5.58
C SER A 177 19.91 -22.93 -6.69
N GLU A 178 20.01 -22.51 -7.95
CA GLU A 178 19.92 -23.40 -9.09
C GLU A 178 21.04 -24.44 -9.09
#